data_d98a82dd389661396466ec09cf7cd561
#
_entry.id   d98a82dd389661396466ec09cf7cd561
#
_cell.length_a   1.000
_cell.length_b   1.000
_cell.length_c   1.000
_cell.angle_alpha   90.00
_cell.angle_beta   90.00
_cell.angle_gamma   90.00
#
_symmetry.space_group_name_H-M   'P 1'
#
loop_
_entity.id
_entity.type
_entity.pdbx_description
1 polymer ?
#
loop_
_entity_poly.entity_id
_entity_poly.type
_entity_poly.pdbx_seq_one_letter_code
_entity_poly.pdbx_strand_id
1 'polypeptide(L)'
;MSITDLLSQLRGRPLIRDTITTTGWSVIGRSAGFLIPFFLAAWFGVSGATDAFFFVYGIVLFLSGMFAPVLEGIIVPFIAEGRARGEDVGRFVGKVLGISGLGLIIIAGLFALLIKPILSVITRFDDPTFDLIRVLFIEITPLIILLVWSGILSGTLNSYKKFAFPAVSPAPRAIICLIIILLFKGRIGVHAIAAGYIGGEIIRLLILLFVLRHSKLLKLRLSLRLDPRLKQFIRTASYQTAGIVAVGITPIINKTMASWLGEGSVSVLYYAERLYMIPVTLLTAGLMVTILSHWSGRYYESGPERLRGDVRKAVKAVTWISLLITVLFFIFHSPIVRLAFGRGDFPQSDLPEVGWIWMGFLPGIVPYLVGIIYFQAHLTLKNTRILMQCGIYRSLLNIGLNLILMRIWGTIGIAISTSLISVFFLWFLRRKLIFPTEK
;
A
#
# COMPACT_ATOMS: atom_id res chain seq x y z
N MET A 1 21.96 -21.06 21.52
CA MET A 1 22.23 -19.62 21.56
C MET A 1 21.04 -18.97 22.23
N SER A 2 21.24 -18.43 23.45
CA SER A 2 20.16 -17.81 24.25
C SER A 2 19.70 -16.51 23.58
N ILE A 3 18.41 -16.15 23.74
CA ILE A 3 17.86 -14.87 23.28
C ILE A 3 18.66 -13.70 23.85
N THR A 4 19.20 -13.86 25.06
CA THR A 4 20.09 -12.91 25.73
C THR A 4 21.44 -12.73 25.00
N ASP A 5 22.00 -13.79 24.42
CA ASP A 5 23.27 -13.71 23.66
C ASP A 5 23.05 -13.00 22.31
N LEU A 6 21.90 -13.25 21.68
CA LEU A 6 21.49 -12.55 20.46
C LEU A 6 21.30 -11.04 20.72
N LEU A 7 20.64 -10.69 21.81
CA LEU A 7 20.41 -9.31 22.21
C LEU A 7 21.69 -8.57 22.63
N SER A 8 22.67 -9.28 23.20
CA SER A 8 23.97 -8.69 23.55
C SER A 8 24.84 -8.39 22.32
N GLN A 9 24.84 -9.28 21.31
CA GLN A 9 25.51 -9.04 20.02
C GLN A 9 24.85 -7.92 19.20
N LEU A 10 23.54 -7.67 19.39
CA LEU A 10 22.79 -6.59 18.73
C LEU A 10 23.07 -5.22 19.35
N ARG A 11 23.48 -5.14 20.63
CA ARG A 11 23.83 -3.88 21.32
C ARG A 11 25.00 -3.13 20.65
N GLY A 12 25.91 -3.84 19.99
CA GLY A 12 27.08 -3.24 19.31
C GLY A 12 26.82 -2.72 17.89
N ARG A 13 25.62 -2.94 17.32
CA ARG A 13 25.29 -2.53 15.93
C ARG A 13 24.02 -1.68 15.90
N PRO A 14 24.13 -0.34 15.98
CA PRO A 14 22.99 0.57 16.06
C PRO A 14 22.01 0.38 14.90
N LEU A 15 22.49 0.08 13.69
CA LEU A 15 21.66 -0.16 12.51
C LEU A 15 20.70 -1.35 12.70
N ILE A 16 21.16 -2.45 13.26
CA ILE A 16 20.34 -3.66 13.47
C ILE A 16 19.29 -3.42 14.54
N ARG A 17 19.67 -2.76 15.63
CA ARG A 17 18.75 -2.39 16.70
C ARG A 17 17.65 -1.46 16.19
N ASP A 18 18.02 -0.42 15.42
CA ASP A 18 17.06 0.53 14.85
C ASP A 18 16.12 -0.16 13.85
N THR A 19 16.61 -1.12 13.06
CA THR A 19 15.79 -1.90 12.13
C THR A 19 14.78 -2.78 12.87
N ILE A 20 15.23 -3.54 13.89
CA ILE A 20 14.33 -4.43 14.65
C ILE A 20 13.26 -3.64 15.40
N THR A 21 13.66 -2.55 16.08
CA THR A 21 12.73 -1.70 16.82
C THR A 21 11.74 -1.02 15.88
N THR A 22 12.19 -0.49 14.74
CA THR A 22 11.31 0.14 13.74
C THR A 22 10.35 -0.88 13.12
N THR A 23 10.81 -2.10 12.84
CA THR A 23 9.94 -3.17 12.32
C THR A 23 8.88 -3.55 13.35
N GLY A 24 9.24 -3.73 14.62
CA GLY A 24 8.30 -3.99 15.71
C GLY A 24 7.24 -2.89 15.84
N TRP A 25 7.66 -1.63 15.85
CA TRP A 25 6.75 -0.48 15.87
C TRP A 25 5.88 -0.40 14.63
N SER A 26 6.39 -0.74 13.46
CA SER A 26 5.62 -0.77 12.21
C SER A 26 4.55 -1.85 12.21
N VAL A 27 4.84 -3.02 12.78
CA VAL A 27 3.84 -4.09 12.94
C VAL A 27 2.71 -3.61 13.84
N ILE A 28 3.03 -3.04 15.02
CA ILE A 28 2.02 -2.48 15.95
C ILE A 28 1.22 -1.36 15.25
N GLY A 29 1.90 -0.42 14.59
CA GLY A 29 1.25 0.69 13.92
C GLY A 29 0.28 0.27 12.82
N ARG A 30 0.62 -0.75 12.04
CA ARG A 30 -0.20 -1.25 10.93
C ARG A 30 -1.28 -2.22 11.38
N SER A 31 -1.09 -2.96 12.48
CA SER A 31 -2.05 -3.96 12.97
C SER A 31 -3.43 -3.36 13.23
N ALA A 32 -3.50 -2.17 13.83
CA ALA A 32 -4.76 -1.47 14.04
C ALA A 32 -5.50 -1.17 12.73
N GLY A 33 -4.76 -0.83 11.67
CA GLY A 33 -5.33 -0.57 10.33
C GLY A 33 -5.93 -1.81 9.67
N PHE A 34 -5.43 -3.01 9.98
CA PHE A 34 -6.01 -4.26 9.46
C PHE A 34 -7.39 -4.57 10.05
N LEU A 35 -7.73 -4.00 11.21
CA LEU A 35 -9.03 -4.21 11.83
C LEU A 35 -10.15 -3.41 11.17
N ILE A 36 -9.84 -2.27 10.54
CA ILE A 36 -10.85 -1.38 9.95
C ILE A 36 -11.80 -2.13 9.00
N PRO A 37 -11.34 -2.91 8.00
CA PRO A 37 -12.24 -3.61 7.08
C PRO A 37 -13.22 -4.56 7.77
N PHE A 38 -12.83 -5.20 8.87
CA PHE A 38 -13.70 -6.11 9.63
C PHE A 38 -14.81 -5.35 10.35
N PHE A 39 -14.48 -4.20 10.93
CA PHE A 39 -15.50 -3.32 11.53
C PHE A 39 -16.40 -2.71 10.48
N LEU A 40 -15.88 -2.32 9.31
CA LEU A 40 -16.70 -1.81 8.22
C LEU A 40 -17.68 -2.89 7.71
N ALA A 41 -17.23 -4.12 7.55
CA ALA A 41 -18.07 -5.25 7.19
C ALA A 41 -19.19 -5.46 8.24
N ALA A 42 -18.83 -5.45 9.53
CA ALA A 42 -19.80 -5.63 10.61
C ALA A 42 -20.81 -4.48 10.76
N TRP A 43 -20.47 -3.26 10.32
CA TRP A 43 -21.33 -2.07 10.51
C TRP A 43 -22.10 -1.65 9.27
N PHE A 44 -21.66 -2.03 8.07
CA PHE A 44 -22.24 -1.59 6.80
C PHE A 44 -22.56 -2.74 5.85
N GLY A 45 -22.10 -3.94 6.13
CA GLY A 45 -22.36 -5.13 5.32
C GLY A 45 -21.89 -5.01 3.88
N VAL A 46 -22.69 -5.56 2.96
CA VAL A 46 -22.50 -5.56 1.50
C VAL A 46 -23.70 -4.86 0.87
N SER A 47 -23.46 -3.80 0.10
CA SER A 47 -24.51 -2.97 -0.51
C SER A 47 -23.90 -2.06 -1.59
N GLY A 48 -24.75 -1.44 -2.43
CA GLY A 48 -24.32 -0.41 -3.37
C GLY A 48 -23.61 0.76 -2.71
N ALA A 49 -23.98 1.13 -1.47
CA ALA A 49 -23.32 2.18 -0.71
C ALA A 49 -21.87 1.82 -0.32
N THR A 50 -21.65 0.58 0.11
CA THR A 50 -20.29 0.09 0.41
C THR A 50 -19.48 -0.12 -0.87
N ASP A 51 -20.11 -0.53 -1.97
CA ASP A 51 -19.47 -0.61 -3.29
C ASP A 51 -18.96 0.76 -3.75
N ALA A 52 -19.83 1.78 -3.66
CA ALA A 52 -19.46 3.16 -3.97
C ALA A 52 -18.25 3.63 -3.15
N PHE A 53 -18.30 3.41 -1.83
CA PHE A 53 -17.19 3.78 -0.95
C PHE A 53 -15.90 3.05 -1.30
N PHE A 54 -15.89 1.72 -1.42
CA PHE A 54 -14.68 0.96 -1.69
C PHE A 54 -14.11 1.21 -3.08
N PHE A 55 -14.96 1.53 -4.04
CA PHE A 55 -14.53 1.96 -5.35
C PHE A 55 -13.76 3.29 -5.28
N VAL A 56 -14.39 4.31 -4.69
CA VAL A 56 -13.79 5.65 -4.50
C VAL A 56 -12.51 5.58 -3.64
N TYR A 57 -12.56 4.84 -2.55
CA TYR A 57 -11.39 4.63 -1.68
C TYR A 57 -10.25 3.95 -2.42
N GLY A 58 -10.55 3.05 -3.37
CA GLY A 58 -9.56 2.46 -4.25
C GLY A 58 -8.81 3.50 -5.10
N ILE A 59 -9.55 4.46 -5.66
CA ILE A 59 -8.96 5.58 -6.43
C ILE A 59 -8.07 6.44 -5.53
N VAL A 60 -8.55 6.78 -4.34
CA VAL A 60 -7.79 7.57 -3.35
C VAL A 60 -6.49 6.87 -2.93
N LEU A 61 -6.56 5.56 -2.67
CA LEU A 61 -5.38 4.77 -2.32
C LEU A 61 -4.39 4.66 -3.49
N PHE A 62 -4.87 4.56 -4.72
CA PHE A 62 -4.02 4.56 -5.89
C PHE A 62 -3.29 5.89 -6.05
N LEU A 63 -4.01 7.00 -6.04
CA LEU A 63 -3.43 8.33 -6.18
C LEU A 63 -2.44 8.64 -5.04
N SER A 64 -2.84 8.40 -3.80
CA SER A 64 -1.94 8.62 -2.67
C SER A 64 -0.74 7.66 -2.67
N GLY A 65 -0.93 6.40 -3.08
CA GLY A 65 0.11 5.38 -3.20
C GLY A 65 1.15 5.69 -4.28
N MET A 66 0.78 6.50 -5.29
CA MET A 66 1.74 7.01 -6.29
C MET A 66 2.68 8.06 -5.71
N PHE A 67 2.17 8.96 -4.85
CA PHE A 67 2.91 10.13 -4.39
C PHE A 67 3.53 9.95 -3.00
N ALA A 68 2.78 9.42 -2.02
CA ALA A 68 3.21 9.40 -0.63
C ALA A 68 4.52 8.63 -0.41
N PRO A 69 4.72 7.37 -0.89
CA PRO A 69 5.96 6.64 -0.70
C PRO A 69 7.15 7.28 -1.44
N VAL A 70 6.88 7.86 -2.62
CA VAL A 70 7.90 8.53 -3.43
C VAL A 70 8.43 9.76 -2.69
N LEU A 71 7.52 10.63 -2.26
CA LEU A 71 7.90 11.87 -1.58
C LEU A 71 8.52 11.59 -0.21
N GLU A 72 8.02 10.58 0.53
CA GLU A 72 8.63 10.08 1.77
C GLU A 72 10.08 9.64 1.56
N GLY A 73 10.35 8.88 0.49
CA GLY A 73 11.69 8.37 0.20
C GLY A 73 12.66 9.45 -0.27
N ILE A 74 12.23 10.30 -1.21
CA ILE A 74 13.07 11.33 -1.82
C ILE A 74 13.42 12.45 -0.83
N ILE A 75 12.52 12.82 0.08
CA ILE A 75 12.76 13.95 0.98
C ILE A 75 13.95 13.68 1.91
N VAL A 76 14.24 12.42 2.26
CA VAL A 76 15.32 12.03 3.18
C VAL A 76 16.69 12.52 2.71
N PRO A 77 17.17 12.18 1.49
CA PRO A 77 18.48 12.65 1.01
C PRO A 77 18.53 14.17 0.83
N PHE A 78 17.43 14.81 0.38
CA PHE A 78 17.40 16.26 0.25
C PHE A 78 17.53 16.99 1.59
N ILE A 79 16.92 16.44 2.66
CA ILE A 79 17.09 16.99 4.02
C ILE A 79 18.51 16.76 4.52
N ALA A 80 19.08 15.59 4.31
CA ALA A 80 20.45 15.28 4.74
C ALA A 80 21.47 16.23 4.06
N GLU A 81 21.32 16.44 2.75
CA GLU A 81 22.14 17.39 1.99
C GLU A 81 21.99 18.83 2.49
N GLY A 82 20.74 19.30 2.72
CA GLY A 82 20.49 20.65 3.21
C GLY A 82 21.09 20.92 4.59
N ARG A 83 21.04 19.90 5.47
CA ARG A 83 21.70 19.98 6.78
C ARG A 83 23.21 20.09 6.65
N ALA A 84 23.82 19.29 5.76
CA ALA A 84 25.27 19.34 5.52
C ALA A 84 25.71 20.69 4.96
N ARG A 85 24.85 21.37 4.20
CA ARG A 85 25.12 22.70 3.63
C ARG A 85 24.69 23.87 4.53
N GLY A 86 24.13 23.62 5.72
CA GLY A 86 23.64 24.67 6.63
C GLY A 86 22.39 25.41 6.13
N GLU A 87 21.62 24.82 5.21
CA GLU A 87 20.43 25.45 4.64
C GLU A 87 19.19 25.36 5.57
N ASP A 88 18.22 26.26 5.37
CA ASP A 88 16.93 26.24 6.11
C ASP A 88 16.05 25.07 5.65
N VAL A 89 16.27 23.89 6.26
CA VAL A 89 15.49 22.67 5.98
C VAL A 89 14.01 22.87 6.26
N GLY A 90 13.66 23.64 7.29
CA GLY A 90 12.25 23.90 7.63
C GLY A 90 11.50 24.64 6.54
N ARG A 91 12.15 25.60 5.88
CA ARG A 91 11.61 26.30 4.72
C ARG A 91 11.51 25.36 3.51
N PHE A 92 12.50 24.49 3.28
CA PHE A 92 12.46 23.52 2.20
C PHE A 92 11.29 22.54 2.36
N VAL A 93 11.13 21.91 3.53
CA VAL A 93 10.00 21.01 3.82
C VAL A 93 8.67 21.72 3.67
N GLY A 94 8.57 22.98 4.15
CA GLY A 94 7.37 23.81 3.98
C GLY A 94 7.02 24.08 2.52
N LYS A 95 8.03 24.31 1.64
CA LYS A 95 7.82 24.42 0.19
C LYS A 95 7.32 23.11 -0.44
N VAL A 96 7.90 21.98 -0.04
CA VAL A 96 7.46 20.66 -0.54
C VAL A 96 6.01 20.39 -0.14
N LEU A 97 5.61 20.67 1.11
CA LEU A 97 4.22 20.55 1.55
C LEU A 97 3.28 21.50 0.78
N GLY A 98 3.67 22.77 0.59
CA GLY A 98 2.85 23.75 -0.13
C GLY A 98 2.64 23.36 -1.60
N ILE A 99 3.70 23.05 -2.32
CA ILE A 99 3.63 22.70 -3.75
C ILE A 99 2.94 21.35 -3.97
N SER A 100 3.24 20.33 -3.13
CA SER A 100 2.54 19.05 -3.24
C SER A 100 1.05 19.19 -2.94
N GLY A 101 0.67 19.98 -1.93
CA GLY A 101 -0.73 20.28 -1.63
C GLY A 101 -1.44 20.94 -2.81
N LEU A 102 -0.85 22.01 -3.38
CA LEU A 102 -1.41 22.69 -4.54
C LEU A 102 -1.53 21.76 -5.76
N GLY A 103 -0.48 21.01 -6.06
CA GLY A 103 -0.49 20.03 -7.17
C GLY A 103 -1.55 18.96 -7.00
N LEU A 104 -1.72 18.42 -5.78
CA LEU A 104 -2.73 17.41 -5.48
C LEU A 104 -4.15 18.00 -5.52
N ILE A 105 -4.37 19.25 -5.10
CA ILE A 105 -5.66 19.95 -5.26
C ILE A 105 -6.03 20.05 -6.74
N ILE A 106 -5.08 20.44 -7.59
CA ILE A 106 -5.30 20.53 -9.04
C ILE A 106 -5.61 19.14 -9.62
N ILE A 107 -4.84 18.11 -9.28
CA ILE A 107 -5.06 16.74 -9.74
C ILE A 107 -6.44 16.24 -9.29
N ALA A 108 -6.77 16.42 -8.02
CA ALA A 108 -8.04 16.02 -7.46
C ALA A 108 -9.22 16.77 -8.09
N GLY A 109 -9.06 18.09 -8.34
CA GLY A 109 -10.05 18.89 -9.05
C GLY A 109 -10.28 18.43 -10.49
N LEU A 110 -9.21 18.13 -11.22
CA LEU A 110 -9.30 17.55 -12.57
C LEU A 110 -10.01 16.18 -12.56
N PHE A 111 -9.66 15.33 -11.59
CA PHE A 111 -10.35 14.05 -11.41
C PHE A 111 -11.84 14.26 -11.08
N ALA A 112 -12.18 15.19 -10.20
CA ALA A 112 -13.57 15.48 -9.86
C ALA A 112 -14.38 15.96 -11.07
N LEU A 113 -13.78 16.74 -11.96
CA LEU A 113 -14.41 17.19 -13.21
C LEU A 113 -14.57 16.05 -14.22
N LEU A 114 -13.56 15.19 -14.34
CA LEU A 114 -13.51 14.11 -15.33
C LEU A 114 -14.13 12.79 -14.82
N ILE A 115 -14.42 12.67 -13.53
CA ILE A 115 -14.87 11.40 -12.93
C ILE A 115 -16.20 10.94 -13.55
N LYS A 116 -17.16 11.85 -13.80
CA LYS A 116 -18.44 11.49 -14.39
C LYS A 116 -18.29 10.91 -15.80
N PRO A 117 -17.69 11.61 -16.77
CA PRO A 117 -17.55 11.05 -18.13
C PRO A 117 -16.66 9.80 -18.18
N ILE A 118 -15.66 9.69 -17.32
CA ILE A 118 -14.80 8.50 -17.29
C ILE A 118 -15.58 7.31 -16.71
N LEU A 119 -16.20 7.47 -15.53
CA LEU A 119 -16.84 6.36 -14.86
C LEU A 119 -18.11 5.87 -15.59
N SER A 120 -18.86 6.75 -16.23
CA SER A 120 -20.03 6.36 -17.03
C SER A 120 -19.67 5.43 -18.21
N VAL A 121 -18.44 5.50 -18.71
CA VAL A 121 -17.95 4.63 -19.78
C VAL A 121 -17.37 3.32 -19.25
N ILE A 122 -16.64 3.37 -18.12
CA ILE A 122 -15.85 2.22 -17.65
C ILE A 122 -16.53 1.40 -16.54
N THR A 123 -17.56 1.95 -15.88
CA THR A 123 -18.28 1.25 -14.81
C THR A 123 -19.74 0.99 -15.21
N ARG A 124 -20.41 0.09 -14.49
CA ARG A 124 -21.83 -0.22 -14.68
C ARG A 124 -22.58 -0.17 -13.34
N PHE A 125 -22.32 0.88 -12.56
CA PHE A 125 -23.12 1.16 -11.39
C PHE A 125 -24.51 1.69 -11.79
N ASP A 126 -25.51 1.42 -10.99
CA ASP A 126 -26.83 2.04 -11.10
C ASP A 126 -26.76 3.55 -10.77
N ASP A 127 -27.75 4.31 -11.21
CA ASP A 127 -27.76 5.77 -11.06
C ASP A 127 -27.62 6.23 -9.60
N PRO A 128 -28.33 5.65 -8.59
CA PRO A 128 -28.17 6.02 -7.20
C PRO A 128 -26.75 5.79 -6.67
N THR A 129 -26.15 4.64 -6.97
CA THR A 129 -24.78 4.32 -6.58
C THR A 129 -23.77 5.25 -7.27
N PHE A 130 -24.04 5.60 -8.52
CA PHE A 130 -23.18 6.51 -9.28
C PHE A 130 -23.18 7.93 -8.70
N ASP A 131 -24.36 8.48 -8.32
CA ASP A 131 -24.44 9.78 -7.67
C ASP A 131 -23.75 9.77 -6.30
N LEU A 132 -23.88 8.69 -5.54
CA LEU A 132 -23.17 8.52 -4.27
C LEU A 132 -21.65 8.48 -4.46
N ILE A 133 -21.15 7.81 -5.52
CA ILE A 133 -19.71 7.82 -5.87
C ILE A 133 -19.19 9.25 -6.04
N ARG A 134 -19.96 10.11 -6.72
CA ARG A 134 -19.55 11.52 -6.93
C ARG A 134 -19.44 12.28 -5.61
N VAL A 135 -20.43 12.13 -4.74
CA VAL A 135 -20.44 12.80 -3.42
C VAL A 135 -19.26 12.29 -2.57
N LEU A 136 -19.12 10.98 -2.44
CA LEU A 136 -18.06 10.35 -1.66
C LEU A 136 -16.67 10.70 -2.20
N PHE A 137 -16.51 10.84 -3.52
CA PHE A 137 -15.23 11.25 -4.09
C PHE A 137 -14.83 12.65 -3.65
N ILE A 138 -15.76 13.61 -3.67
CA ILE A 138 -15.50 14.96 -3.19
C ILE A 138 -15.19 14.97 -1.69
N GLU A 139 -15.99 14.24 -0.91
CA GLU A 139 -15.80 14.16 0.54
C GLU A 139 -14.44 13.58 0.92
N ILE A 140 -14.01 12.47 0.29
CA ILE A 140 -12.79 11.77 0.67
C ILE A 140 -11.51 12.36 0.01
N THR A 141 -11.65 13.20 -1.00
CA THR A 141 -10.51 13.82 -1.72
C THR A 141 -9.46 14.46 -0.80
N PRO A 142 -9.82 15.17 0.30
CA PRO A 142 -8.82 15.72 1.23
C PRO A 142 -7.87 14.65 1.80
N LEU A 143 -8.30 13.39 1.89
CA LEU A 143 -7.47 12.29 2.38
C LEU A 143 -6.22 12.06 1.52
N ILE A 144 -6.27 12.33 0.20
CA ILE A 144 -5.12 12.19 -0.69
C ILE A 144 -3.99 13.14 -0.22
N ILE A 145 -4.33 14.39 0.06
CA ILE A 145 -3.39 15.41 0.50
C ILE A 145 -2.82 15.06 1.87
N LEU A 146 -3.70 14.66 2.80
CA LEU A 146 -3.31 14.29 4.16
C LEU A 146 -2.35 13.10 4.18
N LEU A 147 -2.62 12.06 3.38
CA LEU A 147 -1.74 10.88 3.26
C LEU A 147 -0.36 11.25 2.70
N VAL A 148 -0.32 12.11 1.68
CA VAL A 148 0.94 12.56 1.09
C VAL A 148 1.71 13.45 2.06
N TRP A 149 1.06 14.37 2.74
CA TRP A 149 1.70 15.20 3.76
C TRP A 149 2.22 14.38 4.95
N SER A 150 1.45 13.39 5.40
CA SER A 150 1.91 12.45 6.44
C SER A 150 3.14 11.67 5.98
N GLY A 151 3.21 11.28 4.69
CA GLY A 151 4.41 10.66 4.10
C GLY A 151 5.62 11.60 4.13
N ILE A 152 5.46 12.86 3.68
CA ILE A 152 6.54 13.88 3.70
C ILE A 152 7.06 14.10 5.12
N LEU A 153 6.15 14.24 6.11
CA LEU A 153 6.54 14.43 7.51
C LEU A 153 7.20 13.18 8.10
N SER A 154 6.72 11.98 7.72
CA SER A 154 7.35 10.71 8.10
C SER A 154 8.77 10.61 7.56
N GLY A 155 8.99 10.90 6.27
CA GLY A 155 10.31 10.97 5.65
C GLY A 155 11.22 12.01 6.31
N THR A 156 10.63 13.16 6.68
CA THR A 156 11.36 14.21 7.43
C THR A 156 11.84 13.67 8.77
N LEU A 157 10.99 13.04 9.57
CA LEU A 157 11.38 12.42 10.85
C LEU A 157 12.42 11.30 10.66
N ASN A 158 12.27 10.48 9.62
CA ASN A 158 13.22 9.42 9.27
C ASN A 158 14.62 9.98 8.96
N SER A 159 14.71 11.16 8.32
CA SER A 159 15.99 11.84 8.05
C SER A 159 16.72 12.28 9.33
N TYR A 160 15.98 12.48 10.43
CA TYR A 160 16.49 12.77 11.76
C TYR A 160 16.62 11.51 12.65
N LYS A 161 16.52 10.31 12.07
CA LYS A 161 16.58 9.01 12.78
C LYS A 161 15.50 8.83 13.85
N LYS A 162 14.37 9.53 13.73
CA LYS A 162 13.20 9.41 14.61
C LYS A 162 12.20 8.39 14.04
N PHE A 163 12.66 7.16 13.76
CA PHE A 163 11.89 6.13 13.05
C PHE A 163 10.64 5.63 13.78
N ALA A 164 10.66 5.62 15.11
CA ALA A 164 9.56 5.07 15.91
C ALA A 164 8.24 5.81 15.70
N PHE A 165 8.26 7.13 15.60
CA PHE A 165 7.04 7.94 15.47
C PHE A 165 6.30 7.72 14.14
N PRO A 166 6.96 7.79 12.96
CA PRO A 166 6.34 7.40 11.71
C PRO A 166 5.79 5.97 11.72
N ALA A 167 6.53 5.04 12.34
CA ALA A 167 6.17 3.63 12.39
C ALA A 167 4.90 3.35 13.22
N VAL A 168 4.71 4.04 14.36
CA VAL A 168 3.56 3.86 15.27
C VAL A 168 2.36 4.71 14.86
N SER A 169 2.58 5.87 14.23
CA SER A 169 1.53 6.85 13.92
C SER A 169 0.29 6.30 13.18
N PRO A 170 0.35 5.20 12.40
CA PRO A 170 -0.86 4.59 11.84
C PRO A 170 -1.81 3.97 12.87
N ALA A 171 -1.35 3.59 14.08
CA ALA A 171 -2.24 3.01 15.10
C ALA A 171 -3.25 4.01 15.66
N PRO A 172 -2.86 5.19 16.20
CA PRO A 172 -3.83 6.18 16.67
C PRO A 172 -4.73 6.67 15.52
N ARG A 173 -4.22 6.77 14.28
CA ARG A 173 -5.05 7.05 13.11
C ARG A 173 -6.19 6.04 12.96
N ALA A 174 -5.89 4.75 13.04
CA ALA A 174 -6.88 3.69 12.86
C ALA A 174 -7.91 3.68 13.99
N ILE A 175 -7.48 3.90 15.23
CA ILE A 175 -8.36 3.98 16.40
C ILE A 175 -9.34 5.15 16.27
N ILE A 176 -8.84 6.34 15.97
CA ILE A 176 -9.68 7.53 15.78
C ILE A 176 -10.62 7.37 14.60
N CYS A 177 -10.16 6.78 13.49
CA CYS A 177 -11.01 6.44 12.36
C CYS A 177 -12.21 5.59 12.80
N LEU A 178 -11.97 4.49 13.52
CA LEU A 178 -13.04 3.62 14.02
C LEU A 178 -13.97 4.32 15.01
N ILE A 179 -13.45 5.16 15.92
CA ILE A 179 -14.27 5.92 16.84
C ILE A 179 -15.22 6.87 16.09
N ILE A 180 -14.71 7.63 15.13
CA ILE A 180 -15.52 8.55 14.32
C ILE A 180 -16.61 7.79 13.56
N ILE A 181 -16.26 6.68 12.92
CA ILE A 181 -17.24 5.85 12.20
C ILE A 181 -18.33 5.36 13.14
N LEU A 182 -17.94 4.81 14.30
CA LEU A 182 -18.89 4.28 15.28
C LEU A 182 -19.88 5.36 15.79
N LEU A 183 -19.39 6.58 16.03
CA LEU A 183 -20.20 7.69 16.54
C LEU A 183 -21.17 8.24 15.48
N PHE A 184 -20.78 8.22 14.21
CA PHE A 184 -21.55 8.89 13.16
C PHE A 184 -22.27 7.95 12.19
N LYS A 185 -21.97 6.64 12.17
CA LYS A 185 -22.58 5.67 11.22
C LYS A 185 -24.12 5.69 11.23
N GLY A 186 -24.75 5.86 12.37
CA GLY A 186 -26.21 5.91 12.50
C GLY A 186 -26.83 7.21 12.02
N ARG A 187 -26.06 8.29 11.86
CA ARG A 187 -26.56 9.61 11.42
C ARG A 187 -26.33 9.89 9.95
N ILE A 188 -25.14 9.53 9.45
CA ILE A 188 -24.72 9.87 8.08
C ILE A 188 -24.34 8.64 7.24
N GLY A 189 -24.63 7.43 7.73
CA GLY A 189 -24.43 6.19 6.96
C GLY A 189 -22.97 6.03 6.48
N VAL A 190 -22.79 5.66 5.21
CA VAL A 190 -21.51 5.39 4.56
C VAL A 190 -20.55 6.61 4.56
N HIS A 191 -21.07 7.83 4.63
CA HIS A 191 -20.28 9.08 4.72
C HIS A 191 -19.42 9.11 6.01
N ALA A 192 -19.86 8.43 7.07
CA ALA A 192 -19.08 8.29 8.30
C ALA A 192 -17.74 7.60 8.05
N ILE A 193 -17.62 6.73 7.05
CA ILE A 193 -16.38 6.06 6.72
C ILE A 193 -15.39 7.08 6.15
N ALA A 194 -15.82 7.94 5.22
CA ALA A 194 -14.98 9.01 4.68
C ALA A 194 -14.51 9.98 5.79
N ALA A 195 -15.45 10.42 6.64
CA ALA A 195 -15.15 11.28 7.78
C ALA A 195 -14.15 10.62 8.75
N GLY A 196 -14.30 9.32 9.02
CA GLY A 196 -13.40 8.54 9.87
C GLY A 196 -11.98 8.48 9.33
N TYR A 197 -11.81 8.16 8.05
CA TYR A 197 -10.48 8.12 7.43
C TYR A 197 -9.80 9.49 7.41
N ILE A 198 -10.54 10.56 7.12
CA ILE A 198 -10.02 11.93 7.13
C ILE A 198 -9.64 12.34 8.56
N GLY A 199 -10.56 12.18 9.52
CA GLY A 199 -10.30 12.55 10.91
C GLY A 199 -9.14 11.77 11.52
N GLY A 200 -9.05 10.48 11.25
CA GLY A 200 -7.92 9.65 11.64
C GLY A 200 -6.59 10.15 11.06
N GLU A 201 -6.57 10.49 9.77
CA GLU A 201 -5.34 10.98 9.12
C GLU A 201 -4.96 12.39 9.57
N ILE A 202 -5.94 13.26 9.90
CA ILE A 202 -5.68 14.56 10.54
C ILE A 202 -4.96 14.36 11.87
N ILE A 203 -5.44 13.45 12.72
CA ILE A 203 -4.78 13.15 14.00
C ILE A 203 -3.37 12.64 13.80
N ARG A 204 -3.15 11.74 12.81
CA ARG A 204 -1.80 11.28 12.46
C ARG A 204 -0.89 12.44 12.06
N LEU A 205 -1.37 13.32 11.19
CA LEU A 205 -0.64 14.50 10.73
C LEU A 205 -0.27 15.42 11.91
N LEU A 206 -1.23 15.67 12.82
CA LEU A 206 -1.01 16.49 14.02
C LEU A 206 0.04 15.86 14.95
N ILE A 207 0.01 14.55 15.14
CA ILE A 207 1.03 13.84 15.93
C ILE A 207 2.42 14.03 15.30
N LEU A 208 2.56 13.83 14.00
CA LEU A 208 3.85 14.01 13.30
C LEU A 208 4.35 15.45 13.38
N LEU A 209 3.46 16.42 13.20
CA LEU A 209 3.78 17.85 13.37
C LEU A 209 4.19 18.20 14.80
N PHE A 210 3.47 17.68 15.79
CA PHE A 210 3.79 17.86 17.21
C PHE A 210 5.18 17.34 17.53
N VAL A 211 5.51 16.13 17.07
CA VAL A 211 6.85 15.53 17.28
C VAL A 211 7.95 16.37 16.64
N LEU A 212 7.74 16.86 15.41
CA LEU A 212 8.70 17.75 14.74
C LEU A 212 8.93 19.07 15.50
N ARG A 213 7.86 19.68 15.99
CA ARG A 213 7.93 20.93 16.78
C ARG A 213 8.55 20.71 18.16
N HIS A 214 8.09 19.70 18.90
CA HIS A 214 8.57 19.40 20.26
C HIS A 214 10.07 19.01 20.26
N SER A 215 10.50 18.24 19.28
CA SER A 215 11.91 17.87 19.11
C SER A 215 12.79 19.04 18.62
N LYS A 216 12.24 20.22 18.36
CA LYS A 216 12.95 21.39 17.85
C LYS A 216 13.81 21.11 16.61
N LEU A 217 13.43 20.10 15.82
CA LEU A 217 14.23 19.63 14.69
C LEU A 217 14.24 20.66 13.55
N LEU A 218 13.10 21.32 13.33
CA LEU A 218 13.00 22.36 12.32
C LEU A 218 11.76 23.25 12.57
N LYS A 219 11.81 24.48 12.05
CA LYS A 219 10.67 25.42 12.04
C LYS A 219 10.06 25.39 10.65
N LEU A 220 8.87 24.76 10.52
CA LEU A 220 8.15 24.72 9.24
C LEU A 220 7.69 26.12 8.85
N ARG A 221 7.97 26.51 7.59
CA ARG A 221 7.51 27.75 6.96
C ARG A 221 6.91 27.42 5.61
N LEU A 222 5.59 27.37 5.52
CA LEU A 222 4.89 27.14 4.25
C LEU A 222 5.27 28.21 3.23
N SER A 223 5.56 27.80 2.01
CA SER A 223 5.88 28.72 0.91
C SER A 223 5.63 28.01 -0.42
N LEU A 224 5.15 28.75 -1.39
CA LEU A 224 4.93 28.28 -2.77
C LEU A 224 6.05 28.72 -3.73
N ARG A 225 7.13 29.34 -3.21
CA ARG A 225 8.21 29.86 -4.04
C ARG A 225 9.04 28.72 -4.64
N LEU A 226 9.05 28.66 -5.97
CA LEU A 226 9.88 27.73 -6.72
C LEU A 226 11.33 28.21 -6.76
N ASP A 227 12.24 27.45 -6.19
CA ASP A 227 13.68 27.63 -6.32
C ASP A 227 14.32 26.45 -7.08
N PRO A 228 15.60 26.55 -7.48
CA PRO A 228 16.28 25.49 -8.24
C PRO A 228 16.26 24.14 -7.54
N ARG A 229 16.39 24.14 -6.21
CA ARG A 229 16.40 22.92 -5.40
C ARG A 229 15.03 22.25 -5.37
N LEU A 230 13.94 23.01 -5.22
CA LEU A 230 12.59 22.50 -5.28
C LEU A 230 12.25 21.96 -6.68
N LYS A 231 12.72 22.64 -7.75
CA LYS A 231 12.60 22.15 -9.13
C LYS A 231 13.28 20.79 -9.31
N GLN A 232 14.50 20.64 -8.76
CA GLN A 232 15.21 19.36 -8.79
C GLN A 232 14.44 18.27 -8.03
N PHE A 233 13.89 18.59 -6.85
CA PHE A 233 13.06 17.67 -6.07
C PHE A 233 11.83 17.22 -6.86
N ILE A 234 11.07 18.15 -7.45
CA ILE A 234 9.89 17.86 -8.26
C ILE A 234 10.26 16.97 -9.46
N ARG A 235 11.35 17.31 -10.16
CA ARG A 235 11.83 16.50 -11.29
C ARG A 235 12.15 15.07 -10.87
N THR A 236 12.84 14.89 -9.76
CA THR A 236 13.16 13.56 -9.21
C THR A 236 11.89 12.79 -8.82
N ALA A 237 10.95 13.47 -8.16
CA ALA A 237 9.66 12.90 -7.78
C ALA A 237 8.85 12.47 -9.01
N SER A 238 8.78 13.29 -10.06
CA SER A 238 8.03 12.97 -11.28
C SER A 238 8.55 11.71 -11.96
N TYR A 239 9.86 11.55 -12.10
CA TYR A 239 10.46 10.35 -12.68
C TYR A 239 10.14 9.09 -11.87
N GLN A 240 10.20 9.16 -10.54
CA GLN A 240 9.91 8.00 -9.70
C GLN A 240 8.42 7.67 -9.68
N THR A 241 7.55 8.69 -9.63
CA THR A 241 6.09 8.50 -9.69
C THR A 241 5.67 7.84 -10.99
N ALA A 242 6.20 8.27 -12.15
CA ALA A 242 5.90 7.67 -13.43
C ALA A 242 6.20 6.16 -13.47
N GLY A 243 7.26 5.72 -12.79
CA GLY A 243 7.59 4.28 -12.65
C GLY A 243 6.58 3.48 -11.83
N ILE A 244 5.94 4.10 -10.83
CA ILE A 244 4.99 3.42 -9.94
C ILE A 244 3.60 3.28 -10.57
N VAL A 245 3.19 4.23 -11.41
CA VAL A 245 1.86 4.25 -12.06
C VAL A 245 1.57 2.94 -12.79
N ALA A 246 2.53 2.46 -13.58
CA ALA A 246 2.36 1.26 -14.39
C ALA A 246 2.12 -0.01 -13.56
N VAL A 247 2.56 -0.04 -12.30
CA VAL A 247 2.45 -1.22 -11.42
C VAL A 247 1.20 -1.15 -10.52
N GLY A 248 0.75 0.07 -10.18
CA GLY A 248 -0.28 0.31 -9.16
C GLY A 248 -1.73 0.27 -9.65
N ILE A 249 -1.99 0.19 -10.96
CA ILE A 249 -3.34 0.33 -11.52
C ILE A 249 -4.22 -0.93 -11.36
N THR A 250 -3.63 -2.10 -11.15
CA THR A 250 -4.34 -3.39 -11.08
C THR A 250 -5.55 -3.40 -10.11
N PRO A 251 -5.46 -2.87 -8.87
CA PRO A 251 -6.62 -2.86 -7.97
C PRO A 251 -7.79 -2.02 -8.47
N ILE A 252 -7.53 -0.95 -9.23
CA ILE A 252 -8.59 -0.14 -9.84
C ILE A 252 -9.25 -0.93 -10.96
N ILE A 253 -8.47 -1.57 -11.82
CA ILE A 253 -8.98 -2.44 -12.89
C ILE A 253 -9.91 -3.50 -12.30
N ASN A 254 -9.48 -4.20 -11.25
CA ASN A 254 -10.27 -5.24 -10.61
C ASN A 254 -11.61 -4.71 -10.07
N LYS A 255 -11.61 -3.56 -9.40
CA LYS A 255 -12.84 -2.94 -8.86
C LYS A 255 -13.76 -2.40 -9.96
N THR A 256 -13.18 -1.80 -11.00
CA THR A 256 -13.95 -1.37 -12.18
C THR A 256 -14.66 -2.55 -12.83
N MET A 257 -13.97 -3.67 -13.00
CA MET A 257 -14.54 -4.86 -13.61
C MET A 257 -15.54 -5.57 -12.66
N ALA A 258 -15.30 -5.54 -11.35
CA ALA A 258 -16.27 -6.03 -10.37
C ALA A 258 -17.59 -5.24 -10.40
N SER A 259 -17.56 -3.93 -10.69
CA SER A 259 -18.77 -3.12 -10.83
C SER A 259 -19.67 -3.56 -12.00
N TRP A 260 -19.17 -4.40 -12.91
CA TRP A 260 -19.96 -4.95 -14.02
C TRP A 260 -20.76 -6.20 -13.63
N LEU A 261 -20.52 -6.74 -12.43
CA LEU A 261 -21.10 -8.01 -11.97
C LEU A 261 -22.32 -7.82 -11.07
N GLY A 262 -22.68 -6.58 -10.76
CA GLY A 262 -23.85 -6.24 -9.95
C GLY A 262 -23.51 -5.66 -8.59
N GLU A 263 -24.56 -5.28 -7.86
CA GLU A 263 -24.48 -4.70 -6.52
C GLU A 263 -23.81 -5.67 -5.53
N GLY A 264 -22.97 -5.14 -4.65
CA GLY A 264 -22.22 -5.91 -3.65
C GLY A 264 -20.90 -6.50 -4.16
N SER A 265 -20.72 -6.64 -5.50
CA SER A 265 -19.55 -7.31 -6.08
C SER A 265 -18.22 -6.63 -5.74
N VAL A 266 -18.19 -5.30 -5.67
CA VAL A 266 -16.99 -4.54 -5.30
C VAL A 266 -16.67 -4.75 -3.82
N SER A 267 -17.68 -4.78 -2.98
CA SER A 267 -17.55 -4.96 -1.52
C SER A 267 -17.06 -6.36 -1.16
N VAL A 268 -17.67 -7.42 -1.71
CA VAL A 268 -17.22 -8.81 -1.42
C VAL A 268 -15.79 -9.05 -1.92
N LEU A 269 -15.46 -8.51 -3.11
CA LEU A 269 -14.08 -8.56 -3.63
C LEU A 269 -13.10 -7.84 -2.71
N TYR A 270 -13.47 -6.65 -2.21
CA TYR A 270 -12.65 -5.88 -1.28
C TYR A 270 -12.41 -6.64 0.03
N TYR A 271 -13.44 -7.24 0.63
CA TYR A 271 -13.29 -7.99 1.87
C TYR A 271 -12.41 -9.23 1.69
N ALA A 272 -12.58 -9.99 0.61
CA ALA A 272 -11.74 -11.12 0.29
C ALA A 272 -10.27 -10.71 0.04
N GLU A 273 -10.06 -9.60 -0.69
CA GLU A 273 -8.73 -9.03 -0.92
C GLU A 273 -8.03 -8.64 0.40
N ARG A 274 -8.78 -8.15 1.41
CA ARG A 274 -8.22 -7.80 2.71
C ARG A 274 -7.69 -9.02 3.46
N LEU A 275 -8.39 -10.14 3.43
CA LEU A 275 -7.89 -11.41 4.01
C LEU A 275 -6.62 -11.88 3.30
N TYR A 276 -6.60 -11.81 1.96
CA TYR A 276 -5.43 -12.13 1.15
C TYR A 276 -4.22 -11.24 1.48
N MET A 277 -4.45 -9.94 1.72
CA MET A 277 -3.39 -8.97 1.98
C MET A 277 -2.75 -9.10 3.38
N ILE A 278 -3.40 -9.74 4.35
CA ILE A 278 -2.84 -9.91 5.71
C ILE A 278 -1.50 -10.65 5.67
N PRO A 279 -1.42 -11.91 5.21
CA PRO A 279 -0.15 -12.64 5.17
C PRO A 279 0.86 -12.01 4.22
N VAL A 280 0.40 -11.47 3.09
CA VAL A 280 1.26 -10.78 2.12
C VAL A 280 1.96 -9.60 2.77
N THR A 281 1.21 -8.75 3.47
CA THR A 281 1.79 -7.55 4.10
C THR A 281 2.70 -7.90 5.27
N LEU A 282 2.32 -8.87 6.11
CA LEU A 282 3.13 -9.31 7.24
C LEU A 282 4.48 -9.89 6.79
N LEU A 283 4.48 -10.72 5.78
CA LEU A 283 5.70 -11.34 5.26
C LEU A 283 6.58 -10.35 4.48
N THR A 284 5.97 -9.42 3.73
CA THR A 284 6.74 -8.46 2.92
C THR A 284 7.32 -7.31 3.73
N ALA A 285 6.65 -6.85 4.80
CA ALA A 285 7.09 -5.72 5.60
C ALA A 285 8.49 -5.89 6.22
N GLY A 286 8.79 -7.12 6.72
CA GLY A 286 10.11 -7.43 7.27
C GLY A 286 11.16 -7.81 6.22
N LEU A 287 10.74 -8.58 5.21
CA LEU A 287 11.64 -9.12 4.19
C LEU A 287 12.18 -8.05 3.25
N MET A 288 11.34 -7.09 2.83
CA MET A 288 11.74 -6.12 1.80
C MET A 288 12.88 -5.19 2.23
N VAL A 289 12.82 -4.65 3.43
CA VAL A 289 13.83 -3.70 3.92
C VAL A 289 15.15 -4.41 4.22
N THR A 290 15.07 -5.59 4.85
CA THR A 290 16.25 -6.35 5.26
C THR A 290 16.99 -6.96 4.07
N ILE A 291 16.25 -7.53 3.12
CA ILE A 291 16.83 -8.19 1.95
C ILE A 291 17.57 -7.18 1.07
N LEU A 292 16.95 -6.07 0.71
CA LEU A 292 17.55 -5.11 -0.22
C LEU A 292 18.84 -4.51 0.32
N SER A 293 18.86 -4.13 1.60
CA SER A 293 20.06 -3.55 2.21
C SER A 293 21.23 -4.56 2.31
N HIS A 294 20.94 -5.81 2.72
CA HIS A 294 21.95 -6.83 2.85
C HIS A 294 22.48 -7.32 1.49
N TRP A 295 21.59 -7.49 0.51
CA TRP A 295 22.00 -7.99 -0.81
C TRP A 295 22.81 -6.95 -1.58
N SER A 296 22.45 -5.67 -1.49
CA SER A 296 23.23 -4.61 -2.14
C SER A 296 24.65 -4.53 -1.58
N GLY A 297 24.82 -4.57 -0.25
CA GLY A 297 26.15 -4.61 0.37
C GLY A 297 26.95 -5.84 -0.07
N ARG A 298 26.37 -7.04 0.08
CA ARG A 298 27.06 -8.30 -0.26
C ARG A 298 27.37 -8.47 -1.75
N TYR A 299 26.52 -7.93 -2.63
CA TYR A 299 26.77 -7.97 -4.06
C TYR A 299 28.06 -7.23 -4.43
N TYR A 300 28.28 -6.04 -3.83
CA TYR A 300 29.51 -5.27 -4.08
C TYR A 300 30.75 -5.83 -3.37
N GLU A 301 30.56 -6.52 -2.23
CA GLU A 301 31.67 -7.11 -1.45
C GLU A 301 32.09 -8.50 -1.94
N SER A 302 31.15 -9.34 -2.35
CA SER A 302 31.35 -10.78 -2.54
C SER A 302 30.88 -11.31 -3.90
N GLY A 303 30.52 -10.43 -4.83
CA GLY A 303 30.21 -10.77 -6.21
C GLY A 303 28.83 -11.39 -6.45
N PRO A 304 28.52 -11.71 -7.72
CA PRO A 304 27.19 -12.20 -8.17
C PRO A 304 26.85 -13.60 -7.69
N GLU A 305 27.81 -14.50 -7.53
CA GLU A 305 27.57 -15.88 -7.08
C GLU A 305 27.04 -15.93 -5.63
N ARG A 306 27.53 -15.04 -4.78
CA ARG A 306 27.02 -14.94 -3.40
C ARG A 306 25.58 -14.48 -3.39
N LEU A 307 25.24 -13.46 -4.19
CA LEU A 307 23.85 -12.99 -4.35
C LEU A 307 22.94 -14.13 -4.84
N ARG A 308 23.39 -14.92 -5.83
CA ARG A 308 22.64 -16.07 -6.36
C ARG A 308 22.34 -17.10 -5.27
N GLY A 309 23.31 -17.38 -4.40
CA GLY A 309 23.16 -18.27 -3.23
C GLY A 309 22.13 -17.74 -2.23
N ASP A 310 22.20 -16.42 -1.91
CA ASP A 310 21.27 -15.78 -0.99
C ASP A 310 19.84 -15.73 -1.55
N VAL A 311 19.66 -15.43 -2.84
CA VAL A 311 18.36 -15.50 -3.54
C VAL A 311 17.77 -16.91 -3.44
N ARG A 312 18.55 -17.97 -3.72
CA ARG A 312 18.08 -19.36 -3.63
C ARG A 312 17.60 -19.71 -2.22
N LYS A 313 18.35 -19.31 -1.19
CA LYS A 313 17.98 -19.55 0.22
C LYS A 313 16.69 -18.82 0.58
N ALA A 314 16.56 -17.54 0.20
CA ALA A 314 15.36 -16.74 0.45
C ALA A 314 14.14 -17.32 -0.27
N VAL A 315 14.27 -17.69 -1.55
CA VAL A 315 13.21 -18.35 -2.32
C VAL A 315 12.76 -19.62 -1.61
N LYS A 316 13.69 -20.52 -1.18
CA LYS A 316 13.33 -21.75 -0.47
C LYS A 316 12.56 -21.47 0.81
N ALA A 317 13.05 -20.56 1.64
CA ALA A 317 12.41 -20.20 2.91
C ALA A 317 11.01 -19.59 2.70
N VAL A 318 10.88 -18.61 1.80
CA VAL A 318 9.61 -17.96 1.51
C VAL A 318 8.62 -18.92 0.89
N THR A 319 9.05 -19.83 0.01
CA THR A 319 8.18 -20.86 -0.57
C THR A 319 7.57 -21.74 0.52
N TRP A 320 8.37 -22.29 1.44
CA TRP A 320 7.83 -23.15 2.49
C TRP A 320 6.90 -22.43 3.45
N ILE A 321 7.28 -21.21 3.89
CA ILE A 321 6.45 -20.41 4.80
C ILE A 321 5.12 -20.05 4.12
N SER A 322 5.17 -19.56 2.89
CA SER A 322 3.96 -19.14 2.17
C SER A 322 3.09 -20.35 1.79
N LEU A 323 3.68 -21.49 1.46
CA LEU A 323 2.94 -22.72 1.18
C LEU A 323 2.18 -23.20 2.43
N LEU A 324 2.85 -23.24 3.59
CA LEU A 324 2.21 -23.60 4.86
C LEU A 324 1.02 -22.68 5.17
N ILE A 325 1.20 -21.37 5.03
CA ILE A 325 0.12 -20.38 5.25
C ILE A 325 -1.02 -20.61 4.26
N THR A 326 -0.70 -20.81 2.97
CA THR A 326 -1.71 -21.06 1.94
C THR A 326 -2.53 -22.30 2.22
N VAL A 327 -1.88 -23.41 2.59
CA VAL A 327 -2.56 -24.67 2.94
C VAL A 327 -3.44 -24.50 4.17
N LEU A 328 -2.94 -23.85 5.22
CA LEU A 328 -3.74 -23.57 6.42
C LEU A 328 -4.95 -22.70 6.10
N PHE A 329 -4.78 -21.67 5.29
CA PHE A 329 -5.89 -20.80 4.89
C PHE A 329 -6.90 -21.52 3.99
N PHE A 330 -6.43 -22.45 3.15
CA PHE A 330 -7.30 -23.26 2.31
C PHE A 330 -8.17 -24.20 3.16
N ILE A 331 -7.58 -24.86 4.17
CA ILE A 331 -8.29 -25.78 5.07
C ILE A 331 -9.27 -24.98 5.97
N PHE A 332 -8.84 -23.85 6.50
CA PHE A 332 -9.60 -23.06 7.47
C PHE A 332 -10.32 -21.87 6.86
N HIS A 333 -10.53 -21.82 5.54
CA HIS A 333 -11.12 -20.65 4.88
C HIS A 333 -12.51 -20.29 5.45
N SER A 334 -13.41 -21.25 5.60
CA SER A 334 -14.76 -21.01 6.08
C SER A 334 -14.81 -20.49 7.54
N PRO A 335 -14.14 -21.14 8.53
CA PRO A 335 -14.11 -20.60 9.88
C PRO A 335 -13.42 -19.24 9.98
N ILE A 336 -12.38 -18.98 9.18
CA ILE A 336 -11.70 -17.67 9.18
C ILE A 336 -12.63 -16.58 8.65
N VAL A 337 -13.35 -16.85 7.54
CA VAL A 337 -14.31 -15.87 6.97
C VAL A 337 -15.44 -15.59 7.95
N ARG A 338 -15.98 -16.63 8.59
CA ARG A 338 -17.02 -16.46 9.64
C ARG A 338 -16.51 -15.66 10.83
N LEU A 339 -15.30 -15.93 11.29
CA LEU A 339 -14.69 -15.17 12.38
C LEU A 339 -14.46 -13.71 12.02
N ALA A 340 -14.04 -13.46 10.76
CA ALA A 340 -13.73 -12.14 10.26
C ALA A 340 -14.97 -11.28 9.99
N PHE A 341 -15.99 -11.87 9.36
CA PHE A 341 -17.14 -11.14 8.82
C PHE A 341 -18.51 -11.61 9.32
N GLY A 342 -18.60 -12.75 10.02
CA GLY A 342 -19.88 -13.32 10.49
C GLY A 342 -20.50 -12.58 11.67
N ARG A 343 -20.36 -11.24 11.76
CA ARG A 343 -20.84 -10.40 12.86
C ARG A 343 -21.51 -9.12 12.36
N GLY A 344 -22.42 -8.58 13.17
CA GLY A 344 -23.09 -7.31 12.87
C GLY A 344 -24.03 -7.40 11.68
N ASP A 345 -24.04 -6.35 10.86
CA ASP A 345 -24.93 -6.19 9.72
C ASP A 345 -24.45 -6.89 8.44
N PHE A 346 -23.39 -7.73 8.54
CA PHE A 346 -22.90 -8.48 7.37
C PHE A 346 -23.88 -9.59 7.01
N PRO A 347 -24.40 -9.63 5.75
CA PRO A 347 -25.35 -10.66 5.34
C PRO A 347 -24.72 -12.05 5.41
N GLN A 348 -25.36 -12.96 6.13
CA GLN A 348 -24.85 -14.34 6.29
C GLN A 348 -24.86 -15.11 4.95
N SER A 349 -25.71 -14.70 4.00
CA SER A 349 -25.75 -15.20 2.63
C SER A 349 -24.48 -14.95 1.85
N ASP A 350 -23.75 -13.85 2.15
CA ASP A 350 -22.60 -13.39 1.38
C ASP A 350 -21.27 -13.95 1.91
N LEU A 351 -21.29 -14.55 3.12
CA LEU A 351 -20.09 -15.18 3.70
C LEU A 351 -19.48 -16.29 2.79
N PRO A 352 -20.29 -17.19 2.20
CA PRO A 352 -19.75 -18.19 1.28
C PRO A 352 -19.09 -17.55 0.06
N GLU A 353 -19.67 -16.48 -0.50
CA GLU A 353 -19.14 -15.79 -1.66
C GLU A 353 -17.76 -15.17 -1.36
N VAL A 354 -17.64 -14.44 -0.24
CA VAL A 354 -16.33 -13.94 0.22
C VAL A 354 -15.32 -15.07 0.39
N GLY A 355 -15.76 -16.21 0.93
CA GLY A 355 -14.94 -17.41 1.09
C GLY A 355 -14.40 -17.94 -0.25
N TRP A 356 -15.27 -18.10 -1.23
CA TRP A 356 -14.91 -18.58 -2.57
C TRP A 356 -13.99 -17.61 -3.31
N ILE A 357 -14.27 -16.30 -3.23
CA ILE A 357 -13.40 -15.27 -3.81
C ILE A 357 -12.02 -15.32 -3.14
N TRP A 358 -11.98 -15.43 -1.80
CA TRP A 358 -10.71 -15.56 -1.08
C TRP A 358 -9.94 -16.81 -1.49
N MET A 359 -10.62 -17.96 -1.63
CA MET A 359 -9.99 -19.19 -2.16
C MET A 359 -9.41 -18.97 -3.56
N GLY A 360 -10.04 -18.16 -4.41
CA GLY A 360 -9.50 -17.78 -5.71
C GLY A 360 -8.19 -16.99 -5.62
N PHE A 361 -7.97 -16.21 -4.57
CA PHE A 361 -6.71 -15.49 -4.31
C PHE A 361 -5.59 -16.36 -3.71
N LEU A 362 -5.93 -17.42 -2.95
CA LEU A 362 -4.95 -18.20 -2.18
C LEU A 362 -3.82 -18.81 -3.03
N PRO A 363 -4.08 -19.39 -4.22
CA PRO A 363 -3.02 -19.92 -5.08
C PRO A 363 -1.97 -18.89 -5.50
N GLY A 364 -2.37 -17.62 -5.49
CA GLY A 364 -1.51 -16.48 -5.82
C GLY A 364 -0.49 -16.10 -4.74
N ILE A 365 -0.68 -16.52 -3.47
CA ILE A 365 0.19 -16.11 -2.35
C ILE A 365 1.63 -16.55 -2.57
N VAL A 366 1.83 -17.84 -2.84
CA VAL A 366 3.17 -18.40 -3.02
C VAL A 366 3.91 -17.74 -4.20
N PRO A 367 3.36 -17.73 -5.43
CA PRO A 367 4.06 -17.14 -6.55
C PRO A 367 4.26 -15.62 -6.40
N TYR A 368 3.33 -14.93 -5.75
CA TYR A 368 3.49 -13.49 -5.48
C TYR A 368 4.65 -13.21 -4.53
N LEU A 369 4.72 -13.88 -3.37
CA LEU A 369 5.76 -13.69 -2.38
C LEU A 369 7.14 -14.11 -2.88
N VAL A 370 7.23 -15.22 -3.60
CA VAL A 370 8.47 -15.66 -4.26
C VAL A 370 8.86 -14.67 -5.38
N GLY A 371 7.88 -14.17 -6.14
CA GLY A 371 8.09 -13.15 -7.15
C GLY A 371 8.69 -11.86 -6.58
N ILE A 372 8.28 -11.46 -5.36
CA ILE A 372 8.87 -10.32 -4.64
C ILE A 372 10.36 -10.54 -4.35
N ILE A 373 10.80 -11.76 -4.03
CA ILE A 373 12.23 -12.06 -3.84
C ILE A 373 13.01 -11.81 -5.14
N TYR A 374 12.50 -12.28 -6.27
CA TYR A 374 13.11 -11.99 -7.58
C TYR A 374 13.04 -10.50 -7.94
N PHE A 375 11.97 -9.81 -7.59
CA PHE A 375 11.86 -8.36 -7.76
C PHE A 375 12.98 -7.62 -7.02
N GLN A 376 13.26 -8.00 -5.76
CA GLN A 376 14.36 -7.43 -4.98
C GLN A 376 15.74 -7.75 -5.58
N ALA A 377 15.93 -8.94 -6.14
CA ALA A 377 17.16 -9.30 -6.85
C ALA A 377 17.37 -8.41 -8.10
N HIS A 378 16.31 -8.16 -8.89
CA HIS A 378 16.38 -7.22 -10.02
C HIS A 378 16.67 -5.78 -9.57
N LEU A 379 16.10 -5.33 -8.44
CA LEU A 379 16.42 -4.01 -7.87
C LEU A 379 17.89 -3.91 -7.47
N THR A 380 18.43 -4.96 -6.82
CA THR A 380 19.84 -5.04 -6.44
C THR A 380 20.76 -4.94 -7.66
N LEU A 381 20.40 -5.61 -8.75
CA LEU A 381 21.12 -5.57 -10.03
C LEU A 381 20.78 -4.35 -10.91
N LYS A 382 19.96 -3.41 -10.42
CA LYS A 382 19.51 -2.20 -11.13
C LYS A 382 18.78 -2.48 -12.46
N ASN A 383 18.14 -3.63 -12.60
CA ASN A 383 17.39 -4.04 -13.80
C ASN A 383 16.00 -3.39 -13.87
N THR A 384 15.91 -2.07 -13.74
CA THR A 384 14.66 -1.32 -13.67
C THR A 384 13.79 -1.45 -14.92
N ARG A 385 14.40 -1.59 -16.11
CA ARG A 385 13.69 -1.80 -17.38
C ARG A 385 12.87 -3.10 -17.36
N ILE A 386 13.42 -4.19 -16.80
CA ILE A 386 12.73 -5.48 -16.69
C ILE A 386 11.53 -5.35 -15.74
N LEU A 387 11.71 -4.63 -14.63
CA LEU A 387 10.63 -4.39 -13.66
C LEU A 387 9.49 -3.58 -14.27
N MET A 388 9.80 -2.54 -15.05
CA MET A 388 8.80 -1.75 -15.77
C MET A 388 8.04 -2.59 -16.80
N GLN A 389 8.74 -3.39 -17.61
CA GLN A 389 8.12 -4.30 -18.59
C GLN A 389 7.20 -5.30 -17.89
N CYS A 390 7.65 -5.88 -16.76
CA CYS A 390 6.84 -6.79 -15.96
C CYS A 390 5.54 -6.12 -15.48
N GLY A 391 5.60 -4.88 -15.00
CA GLY A 391 4.43 -4.11 -14.57
C GLY A 391 3.41 -3.91 -15.70
N ILE A 392 3.87 -3.49 -16.88
CA ILE A 392 3.02 -3.28 -18.05
C ILE A 392 2.35 -4.59 -18.48
N TYR A 393 3.12 -5.67 -18.63
CA TYR A 393 2.56 -6.98 -19.05
C TYR A 393 1.58 -7.52 -18.02
N ARG A 394 1.83 -7.33 -16.72
CA ARG A 394 0.89 -7.70 -15.66
C ARG A 394 -0.44 -6.99 -15.80
N SER A 395 -0.42 -5.68 -16.06
CA SER A 395 -1.64 -4.89 -16.19
C SER A 395 -2.44 -5.28 -17.43
N LEU A 396 -1.78 -5.49 -18.58
CA LEU A 396 -2.44 -5.96 -19.80
C LEU A 396 -3.03 -7.36 -19.63
N LEU A 397 -2.26 -8.28 -19.03
CA LEU A 397 -2.70 -9.64 -18.75
C LEU A 397 -3.86 -9.66 -17.76
N ASN A 398 -3.86 -8.75 -16.75
CA ASN A 398 -4.95 -8.60 -15.80
C ASN A 398 -6.27 -8.26 -16.49
N ILE A 399 -6.26 -7.28 -17.40
CA ILE A 399 -7.46 -6.91 -18.16
C ILE A 399 -7.96 -8.12 -18.98
N GLY A 400 -7.08 -8.78 -19.72
CA GLY A 400 -7.44 -9.91 -20.58
C GLY A 400 -7.98 -11.10 -19.78
N LEU A 401 -7.30 -11.51 -18.70
CA LEU A 401 -7.74 -12.62 -17.87
C LEU A 401 -9.04 -12.29 -17.13
N ASN A 402 -9.18 -11.07 -16.61
CA ASN A 402 -10.42 -10.65 -15.97
C ASN A 402 -11.61 -10.73 -16.95
N LEU A 403 -11.46 -10.21 -18.18
CA LEU A 403 -12.54 -10.24 -19.20
C LEU A 403 -13.00 -11.67 -19.52
N ILE A 404 -12.10 -12.63 -19.50
CA ILE A 404 -12.42 -14.05 -19.75
C ILE A 404 -13.00 -14.70 -18.50
N LEU A 405 -12.27 -14.63 -17.38
CA LEU A 405 -12.60 -15.41 -16.19
C LEU A 405 -13.82 -14.87 -15.43
N MET A 406 -14.04 -13.54 -15.45
CA MET A 406 -15.24 -12.98 -14.82
C MET A 406 -16.55 -13.38 -15.52
N ARG A 407 -16.51 -13.68 -16.83
CA ARG A 407 -17.68 -14.18 -17.56
C ARG A 407 -18.05 -15.60 -17.17
N ILE A 408 -17.08 -16.39 -16.69
CA ILE A 408 -17.25 -17.81 -16.32
C ILE A 408 -17.60 -17.93 -14.82
N TRP A 409 -16.88 -17.17 -13.96
CA TRP A 409 -16.93 -17.33 -12.50
C TRP A 409 -17.23 -16.02 -11.75
N GLY A 410 -17.73 -14.97 -12.41
CA GLY A 410 -18.05 -13.71 -11.76
C GLY A 410 -16.87 -13.11 -10.99
N THR A 411 -17.12 -12.65 -9.77
CA THR A 411 -16.13 -12.07 -8.85
C THR A 411 -14.97 -13.03 -8.51
N ILE A 412 -15.24 -14.34 -8.41
CA ILE A 412 -14.23 -15.37 -8.20
C ILE A 412 -13.23 -15.39 -9.36
N GLY A 413 -13.70 -15.18 -10.60
CA GLY A 413 -12.86 -15.09 -11.79
C GLY A 413 -11.80 -13.98 -11.71
N ILE A 414 -12.14 -12.83 -11.11
CA ILE A 414 -11.19 -11.73 -10.87
C ILE A 414 -10.11 -12.16 -9.86
N ALA A 415 -10.48 -12.89 -8.82
CA ALA A 415 -9.52 -13.41 -7.83
C ALA A 415 -8.57 -14.45 -8.44
N ILE A 416 -9.10 -15.39 -9.23
CA ILE A 416 -8.30 -16.38 -9.96
C ILE A 416 -7.35 -15.69 -10.96
N SER A 417 -7.82 -14.68 -11.68
CA SER A 417 -6.98 -13.86 -12.56
C SER A 417 -5.79 -13.29 -11.82
N THR A 418 -6.01 -12.72 -10.64
CA THR A 418 -4.94 -12.15 -9.78
C THR A 418 -3.92 -13.24 -9.37
N SER A 419 -4.39 -14.45 -9.09
CA SER A 419 -3.52 -15.60 -8.81
C SER A 419 -2.68 -16.01 -10.02
N LEU A 420 -3.27 -16.11 -11.20
CA LEU A 420 -2.55 -16.41 -12.45
C LEU A 420 -1.53 -15.34 -12.81
N ILE A 421 -1.86 -14.07 -12.59
CA ILE A 421 -0.93 -12.96 -12.79
C ILE A 421 0.25 -13.04 -11.82
N SER A 422 0.03 -13.53 -10.60
CA SER A 422 1.11 -13.76 -9.64
C SER A 422 2.06 -14.88 -10.11
N VAL A 423 1.53 -15.93 -10.75
CA VAL A 423 2.34 -16.98 -11.41
C VAL A 423 3.15 -16.38 -12.57
N PHE A 424 2.52 -15.57 -13.43
CA PHE A 424 3.21 -14.86 -14.50
C PHE A 424 4.32 -13.94 -13.98
N PHE A 425 4.05 -13.19 -12.91
CA PHE A 425 5.00 -12.30 -12.25
C PHE A 425 6.26 -13.06 -11.80
N LEU A 426 6.08 -14.20 -11.11
CA LEU A 426 7.18 -15.06 -10.71
C LEU A 426 7.94 -15.61 -11.90
N TRP A 427 7.23 -16.19 -12.88
CA TRP A 427 7.83 -16.78 -14.07
C TRP A 427 8.65 -15.77 -14.87
N PHE A 428 8.09 -14.58 -15.11
CA PHE A 428 8.74 -13.52 -15.89
C PHE A 428 10.02 -13.03 -15.23
N LEU A 429 9.97 -12.70 -13.93
CA LEU A 429 11.12 -12.19 -13.20
C LEU A 429 12.20 -13.26 -13.04
N ARG A 430 11.81 -14.51 -12.74
CA ARG A 430 12.76 -15.63 -12.66
C ARG A 430 13.48 -15.87 -13.99
N ARG A 431 12.76 -15.87 -15.11
CA ARG A 431 13.33 -16.12 -16.45
C ARG A 431 14.27 -15.00 -16.90
N LYS A 432 13.98 -13.77 -16.52
CA LYS A 432 14.76 -12.58 -16.90
C LYS A 432 15.93 -12.28 -15.93
N LEU A 433 16.02 -13.01 -14.82
CA LEU A 433 17.13 -12.81 -13.88
C LEU A 433 18.38 -13.52 -14.41
N ILE A 434 19.31 -12.71 -14.88
CA ILE A 434 20.65 -13.13 -15.32
C ILE A 434 21.64 -12.53 -14.33
N PHE A 435 22.43 -13.38 -13.68
CA PHE A 435 23.53 -12.94 -12.86
C PHE A 435 24.73 -12.70 -13.76
N PRO A 436 25.41 -11.53 -13.64
CA PRO A 436 26.65 -11.29 -14.37
C PRO A 436 27.66 -12.41 -14.04
N THR A 437 28.31 -12.95 -15.04
CA THR A 437 29.48 -13.81 -14.84
C THR A 437 30.65 -12.95 -14.39
N GLU A 438 31.41 -13.40 -13.41
CA GLU A 438 32.67 -12.75 -13.04
C GLU A 438 33.55 -12.66 -14.30
N LYS A 439 33.92 -11.41 -14.67
CA LYS A 439 34.96 -11.18 -15.67
C LYS A 439 36.32 -11.17 -14.99
#